data_fe595c95684de9fa7f5ada79333db623
#
_entry.id   fe595c95684de9fa7f5ada79333db623
#
_cell.length_a   1.000
_cell.length_b   1.000
_cell.length_c   1.000
_cell.angle_alpha   90.00
_cell.angle_beta   90.00
_cell.angle_gamma   90.00
#
_symmetry.space_group_name_H-M   'P 1'
#
loop_
_entity.id
_entity.type
_entity.pdbx_description
1 polymer ?
#
loop_
_entity_poly.entity_id
_entity_poly.type
_entity_poly.pdbx_seq_one_letter_code
_entity_poly.pdbx_strand_id
1 'polypeptide(L)'
;MRHLLSAADLSLDDALLVLDTATELATVTDRSVKKLPTLRGRTVVNLFFEDSTRTRISFEVAAKRLSADVINFAAKGSSVSKGESLKDTALTLEAMGADAVVVRHHASGAPHRLATAGWIGGSVVNAGDGTHEHPTQALLDAYTLRRHLRGGSGDLAGLRVAIVGDILHSRVARSNVLLLRTLGAEVTLVAPPTLMPFGVETWPCATSFDLDDALDGLDALAVRTVVHLNRYDGSDLHRRNRDQLVADGCELTTSIDALATRIGRVESSPAR
;
A
#
# COMPACT_ATOMS: atom_id res chain seq x y z
N MET A 1 14.04 3.99 -12.88
CA MET A 1 12.55 4.06 -12.94
C MET A 1 12.08 5.51 -13.09
N ARG A 2 11.10 5.82 -13.98
CA ARG A 2 10.56 7.18 -14.16
C ARG A 2 9.24 7.40 -13.39
N HIS A 3 8.37 6.40 -13.39
CA HIS A 3 7.08 6.41 -12.73
C HIS A 3 7.00 5.24 -11.77
N LEU A 4 6.18 5.35 -10.71
CA LEU A 4 5.83 4.25 -9.82
C LEU A 4 4.33 3.99 -9.94
N LEU A 5 3.92 3.14 -10.87
CA LEU A 5 2.51 2.91 -11.19
C LEU A 5 1.97 1.62 -10.57
N SER A 6 2.78 0.57 -10.56
CA SER A 6 2.47 -0.75 -10.05
C SER A 6 3.63 -1.29 -9.20
N ALA A 7 3.33 -2.14 -8.24
CA ALA A 7 4.35 -2.90 -7.53
C ALA A 7 5.03 -3.95 -8.44
N ALA A 8 4.35 -4.39 -9.50
CA ALA A 8 4.91 -5.30 -10.50
C ALA A 8 6.00 -4.65 -11.37
N ASP A 9 6.04 -3.32 -11.46
CA ASP A 9 7.05 -2.60 -12.26
C ASP A 9 8.41 -2.51 -11.55
N LEU A 10 8.47 -2.89 -10.27
CA LEU A 10 9.68 -2.85 -9.47
C LEU A 10 10.51 -4.14 -9.67
N SER A 11 11.72 -3.98 -10.21
CA SER A 11 12.74 -5.03 -10.10
C SER A 11 13.19 -5.20 -8.65
N LEU A 12 13.88 -6.31 -8.34
CA LEU A 12 14.48 -6.50 -7.01
C LEU A 12 15.43 -5.34 -6.67
N ASP A 13 16.29 -4.94 -7.61
CA ASP A 13 17.24 -3.85 -7.42
C ASP A 13 16.55 -2.50 -7.19
N ASP A 14 15.48 -2.19 -7.95
CA ASP A 14 14.70 -0.96 -7.73
C ASP A 14 14.02 -0.96 -6.35
N ALA A 15 13.43 -2.09 -5.95
CA ALA A 15 12.79 -2.23 -4.64
C ALA A 15 13.80 -2.06 -3.51
N LEU A 16 14.96 -2.72 -3.59
CA LEU A 16 16.03 -2.59 -2.59
C LEU A 16 16.57 -1.16 -2.54
N LEU A 17 16.81 -0.52 -3.67
CA LEU A 17 17.26 0.88 -3.73
C LEU A 17 16.28 1.82 -3.01
N VAL A 18 14.97 1.66 -3.23
CA VAL A 18 13.96 2.47 -2.54
C VAL A 18 13.96 2.20 -1.04
N LEU A 19 14.05 0.94 -0.62
CA LEU A 19 14.06 0.56 0.78
C LEU A 19 15.33 1.02 1.50
N ASP A 20 16.49 0.96 0.86
CA ASP A 20 17.77 1.44 1.41
C ASP A 20 17.75 2.96 1.55
N THR A 21 17.29 3.67 0.52
CA THR A 21 17.08 5.13 0.56
C THR A 21 16.12 5.51 1.70
N ALA A 22 15.05 4.75 1.91
CA ALA A 22 14.11 5.00 3.00
C ALA A 22 14.78 4.81 4.38
N THR A 23 15.66 3.82 4.52
CA THR A 23 16.45 3.57 5.75
C THR A 23 17.39 4.75 6.04
N GLU A 24 18.08 5.25 5.03
CA GLU A 24 18.94 6.44 5.17
C GLU A 24 18.13 7.68 5.53
N LEU A 25 17.01 7.92 4.84
CA LEU A 25 16.14 9.08 5.08
C LEU A 25 15.46 9.04 6.45
N ALA A 26 15.23 7.86 7.03
CA ALA A 26 14.67 7.73 8.37
C ALA A 26 15.54 8.43 9.42
N THR A 27 16.87 8.40 9.26
CA THR A 27 17.82 9.06 10.18
C THR A 27 17.69 10.60 10.17
N VAL A 28 17.17 11.17 9.08
CA VAL A 28 16.96 12.63 8.97
C VAL A 28 15.87 13.10 9.95
N THR A 29 14.96 12.22 10.32
CA THR A 29 13.87 12.53 11.25
C THR A 29 14.37 12.86 12.64
N ASP A 30 15.54 12.34 13.03
CA ASP A 30 16.13 12.52 14.35
C ASP A 30 17.05 13.76 14.43
N ARG A 31 17.29 14.42 13.29
CA ARG A 31 18.12 15.62 13.22
C ARG A 31 17.36 16.86 13.73
N SER A 32 18.10 17.86 14.23
CA SER A 32 17.54 19.16 14.59
C SER A 32 16.90 19.88 13.38
N VAL A 33 17.54 19.79 12.21
CA VAL A 33 17.01 20.26 10.93
C VAL A 33 16.54 19.08 10.12
N LYS A 34 15.21 18.90 10.04
CA LYS A 34 14.56 17.78 9.35
C LYS A 34 14.31 18.10 7.88
N LYS A 35 15.26 18.74 7.20
CA LYS A 35 15.16 19.11 5.78
C LYS A 35 16.42 18.75 5.03
N LEU A 36 16.22 18.27 3.79
CA LEU A 36 17.27 18.01 2.80
C LEU A 36 16.97 18.82 1.53
N PRO A 37 17.98 19.34 0.82
CA PRO A 37 17.77 20.16 -0.37
C PRO A 37 17.55 19.34 -1.65
N THR A 38 17.26 18.03 -1.54
CA THR A 38 17.25 17.07 -2.65
C THR A 38 16.27 17.44 -3.76
N LEU A 39 15.09 17.99 -3.41
CA LEU A 39 14.05 18.39 -4.36
C LEU A 39 13.86 19.92 -4.40
N ARG A 40 14.87 20.70 -4.02
CA ARG A 40 14.79 22.15 -4.05
C ARG A 40 14.54 22.67 -5.47
N GLY A 41 13.53 23.53 -5.63
CA GLY A 41 13.09 24.05 -6.92
C GLY A 41 12.28 23.08 -7.76
N ARG A 42 11.86 21.93 -7.20
CA ARG A 42 10.92 20.99 -7.81
C ARG A 42 9.53 21.19 -7.24
N THR A 43 8.53 21.04 -8.11
CA THR A 43 7.11 21.11 -7.74
C THR A 43 6.51 19.72 -7.69
N VAL A 44 6.02 19.33 -6.50
CA VAL A 44 5.30 18.06 -6.28
C VAL A 44 3.82 18.35 -6.09
N VAL A 45 2.97 17.71 -6.89
CA VAL A 45 1.51 17.86 -6.79
C VAL A 45 0.92 16.61 -6.15
N ASN A 46 0.18 16.78 -5.06
CA ASN A 46 -0.68 15.75 -4.48
C ASN A 46 -2.08 15.85 -5.09
N LEU A 47 -2.37 14.98 -6.05
CA LEU A 47 -3.62 14.95 -6.83
C LEU A 47 -4.56 13.88 -6.27
N PHE A 48 -5.46 14.25 -5.35
CA PHE A 48 -6.30 13.31 -4.63
C PHE A 48 -7.77 13.45 -5.01
N PHE A 49 -8.32 12.42 -5.66
CA PHE A 49 -9.74 12.28 -6.01
C PHE A 49 -10.53 11.47 -4.97
N GLU A 50 -9.85 10.83 -4.03
CA GLU A 50 -10.44 10.17 -2.86
C GLU A 50 -9.98 10.84 -1.58
N ASP A 51 -10.85 10.88 -0.57
CA ASP A 51 -10.49 11.36 0.76
C ASP A 51 -9.43 10.43 1.41
N SER A 52 -8.29 10.99 1.72
CA SER A 52 -7.21 10.27 2.41
C SER A 52 -6.32 11.24 3.17
N THR A 53 -6.63 11.42 4.43
CA THR A 53 -5.87 12.34 5.29
C THR A 53 -4.43 11.84 5.50
N ARG A 54 -4.25 10.58 5.89
CA ARG A 54 -2.92 10.02 6.19
C ARG A 54 -2.00 10.04 4.97
N THR A 55 -2.45 9.49 3.84
CA THR A 55 -1.61 9.38 2.63
C THR A 55 -1.25 10.76 2.10
N ARG A 56 -2.21 11.69 1.99
CA ARG A 56 -1.95 13.05 1.51
C ARG A 56 -0.94 13.78 2.39
N ILE A 57 -1.14 13.76 3.72
CA ILE A 57 -0.23 14.44 4.66
C ILE A 57 1.15 13.79 4.63
N SER A 58 1.25 12.46 4.52
CA SER A 58 2.55 11.77 4.44
C SER A 58 3.36 12.23 3.23
N PHE A 59 2.76 12.29 2.04
CA PHE A 59 3.44 12.79 0.84
C PHE A 59 3.76 14.28 0.92
N GLU A 60 2.87 15.09 1.47
CA GLU A 60 3.12 16.52 1.69
C GLU A 60 4.33 16.74 2.61
N VAL A 61 4.37 16.04 3.74
CA VAL A 61 5.49 16.15 4.69
C VAL A 61 6.78 15.64 4.06
N ALA A 62 6.75 14.52 3.32
CA ALA A 62 7.92 13.98 2.65
C ALA A 62 8.50 14.98 1.63
N ALA A 63 7.67 15.52 0.74
CA ALA A 63 8.10 16.50 -0.25
C ALA A 63 8.66 17.77 0.40
N LYS A 64 8.01 18.31 1.44
CA LYS A 64 8.50 19.48 2.19
C LYS A 64 9.82 19.20 2.93
N ARG A 65 10.04 17.98 3.43
CA ARG A 65 11.32 17.59 4.05
C ARG A 65 12.45 17.49 3.03
N LEU A 66 12.13 17.18 1.78
CA LEU A 66 13.07 17.18 0.66
C LEU A 66 13.20 18.57 0.01
N SER A 67 12.57 19.61 0.58
CA SER A 67 12.60 21.00 0.11
C SER A 67 11.91 21.25 -1.23
N ALA A 68 10.95 20.42 -1.61
CA ALA A 68 10.08 20.68 -2.75
C ALA A 68 9.01 21.71 -2.43
N ASP A 69 8.54 22.41 -3.47
CA ASP A 69 7.29 23.15 -3.44
C ASP A 69 6.13 22.14 -3.58
N VAL A 70 5.07 22.29 -2.77
CA VAL A 70 3.99 21.31 -2.73
C VAL A 70 2.67 21.98 -3.04
N ILE A 71 1.97 21.42 -4.03
CA ILE A 71 0.59 21.79 -4.37
C ILE A 71 -0.32 20.64 -3.95
N ASN A 72 -1.28 20.93 -3.07
CA ASN A 72 -2.32 19.97 -2.69
C ASN A 72 -3.59 20.26 -3.49
N PHE A 73 -3.98 19.32 -4.34
CA PHE A 73 -5.23 19.35 -5.07
C PHE A 73 -6.21 18.33 -4.48
N ALA A 74 -7.41 18.79 -4.15
CA ALA A 74 -8.52 17.93 -3.76
C ALA A 74 -9.66 18.11 -4.77
N ALA A 75 -10.19 17.00 -5.29
CA ALA A 75 -11.27 17.02 -6.26
C ALA A 75 -12.55 17.68 -5.68
N LYS A 76 -12.81 17.43 -4.40
CA LYS A 76 -13.96 18.04 -3.70
C LYS A 76 -13.73 19.55 -3.53
N GLY A 77 -14.62 20.35 -4.10
CA GLY A 77 -14.55 21.82 -4.07
C GLY A 77 -13.67 22.43 -5.19
N SER A 78 -13.17 21.64 -6.12
CA SER A 78 -12.44 22.08 -7.32
C SER A 78 -13.33 22.07 -8.57
N SER A 79 -12.75 22.44 -9.73
CA SER A 79 -13.39 22.36 -11.03
C SER A 79 -13.80 20.93 -11.44
N VAL A 80 -13.18 19.91 -10.88
CA VAL A 80 -13.58 18.50 -11.06
C VAL A 80 -15.04 18.27 -10.59
N SER A 81 -15.47 18.92 -9.54
CA SER A 81 -16.87 18.86 -9.09
C SER A 81 -17.86 19.49 -10.09
N LYS A 82 -17.35 20.24 -11.06
CA LYS A 82 -18.12 20.86 -12.17
C LYS A 82 -17.98 20.07 -13.47
N GLY A 83 -17.38 18.86 -13.45
CA GLY A 83 -17.25 17.99 -14.62
C GLY A 83 -15.93 18.08 -15.36
N GLU A 84 -14.90 18.75 -14.81
CA GLU A 84 -13.55 18.74 -15.40
C GLU A 84 -12.98 17.32 -15.45
N SER A 85 -12.43 16.95 -16.59
CA SER A 85 -11.86 15.61 -16.78
C SER A 85 -10.47 15.47 -16.16
N LEU A 86 -10.05 14.22 -15.91
CA LEU A 86 -8.68 13.92 -15.46
C LEU A 86 -7.63 14.48 -16.44
N LYS A 87 -7.93 14.50 -17.74
CA LYS A 87 -7.05 15.06 -18.76
C LYS A 87 -6.86 16.56 -18.60
N ASP A 88 -7.96 17.30 -18.43
CA ASP A 88 -7.92 18.76 -18.33
C ASP A 88 -7.18 19.19 -17.05
N THR A 89 -7.44 18.47 -15.95
CA THR A 89 -6.70 18.67 -14.70
C THR A 89 -5.20 18.40 -14.91
N ALA A 90 -4.85 17.30 -15.59
CA ALA A 90 -3.45 16.95 -15.86
C ALA A 90 -2.74 18.01 -16.69
N LEU A 91 -3.36 18.48 -17.77
CA LEU A 91 -2.77 19.52 -18.64
C LEU A 91 -2.60 20.86 -17.90
N THR A 92 -3.52 21.18 -17.00
CA THR A 92 -3.41 22.37 -16.14
C THR A 92 -2.21 22.25 -15.19
N LEU A 93 -2.01 21.09 -14.57
CA LEU A 93 -0.87 20.85 -13.68
C LEU A 93 0.46 20.84 -14.43
N GLU A 94 0.49 20.30 -15.64
CA GLU A 94 1.66 20.36 -16.53
C GLU A 94 2.02 21.80 -16.86
N ALA A 95 1.04 22.62 -17.25
CA ALA A 95 1.25 24.04 -17.54
C ALA A 95 1.74 24.85 -16.33
N MET A 96 1.45 24.39 -15.11
CA MET A 96 1.96 24.96 -13.85
C MET A 96 3.37 24.45 -13.48
N GLY A 97 3.98 23.59 -14.29
CA GLY A 97 5.34 23.09 -14.08
C GLY A 97 5.46 21.98 -13.03
N ALA A 98 4.49 21.06 -12.97
CA ALA A 98 4.56 19.91 -12.07
C ALA A 98 5.68 18.95 -12.46
N ASP A 99 6.72 18.82 -11.64
CA ASP A 99 7.82 17.86 -11.83
C ASP A 99 7.42 16.44 -11.42
N ALA A 100 6.52 16.30 -10.43
CA ALA A 100 5.99 15.03 -10.00
C ALA A 100 4.53 15.16 -9.54
N VAL A 101 3.72 14.13 -9.86
CA VAL A 101 2.33 14.03 -9.44
C VAL A 101 2.11 12.75 -8.65
N VAL A 102 1.74 12.90 -7.39
CA VAL A 102 1.28 11.81 -6.52
C VAL A 102 -0.23 11.73 -6.66
N VAL A 103 -0.72 10.67 -7.30
CA VAL A 103 -2.14 10.55 -7.63
C VAL A 103 -2.82 9.45 -6.83
N ARG A 104 -4.00 9.78 -6.27
CA ARG A 104 -4.94 8.82 -5.70
C ARG A 104 -6.31 8.99 -6.34
N HIS A 105 -6.84 7.91 -6.90
CA HIS A 105 -8.05 7.96 -7.72
C HIS A 105 -8.98 6.77 -7.44
N HIS A 106 -10.29 6.98 -7.56
CA HIS A 106 -11.30 5.94 -7.38
C HIS A 106 -11.35 4.95 -8.56
N ALA A 107 -10.91 5.36 -9.74
CA ALA A 107 -10.86 4.47 -10.91
C ALA A 107 -9.49 3.79 -11.01
N SER A 108 -9.51 2.45 -11.13
CA SER A 108 -8.34 1.64 -11.42
C SER A 108 -7.70 2.05 -12.76
N GLY A 109 -6.36 2.12 -12.80
CA GLY A 109 -5.60 2.50 -13.99
C GLY A 109 -5.47 4.00 -14.25
N ALA A 110 -6.08 4.88 -13.44
CA ALA A 110 -5.97 6.32 -13.62
C ALA A 110 -4.51 6.83 -13.55
N PRO A 111 -3.65 6.39 -12.61
CA PRO A 111 -2.23 6.76 -12.60
C PRO A 111 -1.49 6.31 -13.85
N HIS A 112 -1.78 5.11 -14.33
CA HIS A 112 -1.19 4.56 -15.56
C HIS A 112 -1.56 5.44 -16.77
N ARG A 113 -2.83 5.81 -16.88
CA ARG A 113 -3.29 6.69 -17.95
C ARG A 113 -2.64 8.07 -17.90
N LEU A 114 -2.45 8.65 -16.71
CA LEU A 114 -1.72 9.92 -16.55
C LEU A 114 -0.28 9.83 -17.08
N ALA A 115 0.41 8.72 -16.75
CA ALA A 115 1.80 8.53 -17.12
C ALA A 115 2.01 8.25 -18.62
N THR A 116 1.06 7.53 -19.26
CA THR A 116 1.23 7.02 -20.63
C THR A 116 0.56 7.87 -21.71
N ALA A 117 -0.44 8.68 -21.35
CA ALA A 117 -1.17 9.51 -22.33
C ALA A 117 -0.44 10.79 -22.76
N GLY A 118 0.76 11.05 -22.21
CA GLY A 118 1.54 12.24 -22.56
C GLY A 118 0.96 13.55 -22.02
N TRP A 119 0.08 13.48 -21.00
CA TRP A 119 -0.54 14.67 -20.42
C TRP A 119 0.33 15.34 -19.35
N ILE A 120 1.28 14.61 -18.80
CA ILE A 120 2.23 15.07 -17.79
C ILE A 120 3.64 14.65 -18.22
N GLY A 121 4.55 15.61 -18.28
CA GLY A 121 5.97 15.41 -18.57
C GLY A 121 6.77 14.96 -17.34
N GLY A 122 6.24 15.19 -16.13
CA GLY A 122 6.85 14.83 -14.88
C GLY A 122 6.68 13.35 -14.50
N SER A 123 7.13 12.99 -13.30
CA SER A 123 6.98 11.64 -12.72
C SER A 123 5.58 11.44 -12.15
N VAL A 124 5.03 10.24 -12.29
CA VAL A 124 3.73 9.86 -11.68
C VAL A 124 3.95 8.79 -10.64
N VAL A 125 3.38 9.01 -9.44
CA VAL A 125 3.41 8.08 -8.31
C VAL A 125 1.99 7.68 -7.95
N ASN A 126 1.69 6.38 -8.01
CA ASN A 126 0.39 5.82 -7.62
C ASN A 126 0.29 5.73 -6.10
N ALA A 127 -0.57 6.55 -5.49
CA ALA A 127 -0.90 6.53 -4.06
C ALA A 127 -2.24 5.82 -3.77
N GLY A 128 -2.64 4.93 -4.65
CA GLY A 128 -3.83 4.09 -4.57
C GLY A 128 -4.87 4.41 -5.63
N ASP A 129 -5.22 3.42 -6.45
CA ASP A 129 -6.22 3.53 -7.51
C ASP A 129 -7.27 2.41 -7.45
N GLY A 130 -8.52 2.77 -7.28
CA GLY A 130 -9.65 1.84 -7.19
C GLY A 130 -9.37 0.68 -6.23
N THR A 131 -9.68 -0.53 -6.67
CA THR A 131 -9.30 -1.81 -6.02
C THR A 131 -8.03 -2.42 -6.63
N HIS A 132 -7.32 -1.67 -7.48
CA HIS A 132 -6.23 -2.17 -8.29
C HIS A 132 -4.92 -2.26 -7.50
N GLU A 133 -4.25 -1.13 -7.21
CA GLU A 133 -2.97 -1.14 -6.51
C GLU A 133 -2.71 0.07 -5.61
N HIS A 134 -1.76 -0.09 -4.69
CA HIS A 134 -1.17 0.95 -3.84
C HIS A 134 0.32 0.66 -3.61
N PRO A 135 1.18 0.82 -4.63
CA PRO A 135 2.57 0.37 -4.57
C PRO A 135 3.37 1.05 -3.46
N THR A 136 3.09 2.31 -3.15
CA THR A 136 3.76 3.02 -2.06
C THR A 136 3.40 2.47 -0.67
N GLN A 137 2.21 1.89 -0.50
CA GLN A 137 1.86 1.20 0.74
C GLN A 137 2.60 -0.14 0.84
N ALA A 138 2.70 -0.89 -0.25
CA ALA A 138 3.47 -2.12 -0.26
C ALA A 138 4.96 -1.87 0.07
N LEU A 139 5.55 -0.80 -0.44
CA LEU A 139 6.91 -0.38 -0.08
C LEU A 139 7.03 -0.04 1.42
N LEU A 140 6.03 0.63 2.01
CA LEU A 140 6.01 0.93 3.44
C LEU A 140 5.91 -0.35 4.28
N ASP A 141 5.06 -1.29 3.88
CA ASP A 141 4.89 -2.57 4.55
C ASP A 141 6.18 -3.41 4.46
N ALA A 142 6.79 -3.49 3.26
CA ALA A 142 8.08 -4.16 3.05
C ALA A 142 9.20 -3.50 3.88
N TYR A 143 9.24 -2.17 3.95
CA TYR A 143 10.19 -1.45 4.81
C TYR A 143 10.02 -1.83 6.29
N THR A 144 8.78 -1.92 6.75
CA THR A 144 8.46 -2.30 8.13
C THR A 144 8.90 -3.74 8.44
N LEU A 145 8.57 -4.69 7.55
CA LEU A 145 9.01 -6.08 7.64
C LEU A 145 10.54 -6.18 7.70
N ARG A 146 11.22 -5.52 6.75
CA ARG A 146 12.67 -5.52 6.68
C ARG A 146 13.30 -4.97 7.96
N ARG A 147 12.77 -3.86 8.47
CA ARG A 147 13.29 -3.23 9.69
C ARG A 147 13.16 -4.12 10.91
N HIS A 148 12.03 -4.81 11.07
CA HIS A 148 11.76 -5.62 12.26
C HIS A 148 12.29 -7.04 12.19
N LEU A 149 12.33 -7.64 10.99
CA LEU A 149 12.66 -9.06 10.82
C LEU A 149 14.03 -9.31 10.18
N ARG A 150 14.63 -8.27 9.57
CA ARG A 150 15.91 -8.38 8.86
C ARG A 150 16.95 -7.35 9.32
N GLY A 151 16.73 -6.69 10.46
CA GLY A 151 17.68 -5.68 10.96
C GLY A 151 17.80 -4.44 10.07
N GLY A 152 16.87 -4.21 9.14
CA GLY A 152 16.80 -3.02 8.29
C GLY A 152 17.57 -3.08 6.97
N SER A 153 18.15 -4.23 6.60
CA SER A 153 18.92 -4.40 5.36
C SER A 153 18.57 -5.71 4.62
N GLY A 154 19.02 -5.83 3.37
CA GLY A 154 18.78 -7.00 2.52
C GLY A 154 17.36 -7.13 2.00
N ASP A 155 17.05 -8.27 1.44
CA ASP A 155 15.73 -8.65 0.93
C ASP A 155 14.86 -9.35 2.02
N LEU A 156 13.76 -9.94 1.59
CA LEU A 156 12.83 -10.66 2.46
C LEU A 156 12.82 -12.19 2.17
N ALA A 157 13.85 -12.69 1.50
CA ALA A 157 13.93 -14.12 1.10
C ALA A 157 13.73 -15.05 2.29
N GLY A 158 12.86 -16.05 2.12
CA GLY A 158 12.53 -17.03 3.13
C GLY A 158 11.62 -16.53 4.27
N LEU A 159 11.14 -15.27 4.23
CA LEU A 159 10.05 -14.86 5.11
C LEU A 159 8.72 -15.37 4.59
N ARG A 160 7.93 -15.96 5.46
CA ARG A 160 6.56 -16.38 5.19
C ARG A 160 5.59 -15.36 5.77
N VAL A 161 4.79 -14.74 4.90
CA VAL A 161 3.89 -13.63 5.24
C VAL A 161 2.46 -14.01 4.92
N ALA A 162 1.58 -13.99 5.91
CA ALA A 162 0.15 -14.13 5.70
C ALA A 162 -0.53 -12.75 5.58
N ILE A 163 -1.38 -12.58 4.58
CA ILE A 163 -2.25 -11.42 4.41
C ILE A 163 -3.69 -11.87 4.63
N VAL A 164 -4.31 -11.37 5.69
CA VAL A 164 -5.60 -11.83 6.18
C VAL A 164 -6.67 -10.75 6.01
N GLY A 165 -7.85 -11.09 5.51
CA GLY A 165 -8.99 -10.19 5.47
C GLY A 165 -9.72 -10.15 4.12
N ASP A 166 -10.33 -9.03 3.76
CA ASP A 166 -11.02 -8.84 2.48
C ASP A 166 -10.01 -8.63 1.35
N ILE A 167 -9.59 -9.74 0.74
CA ILE A 167 -8.60 -9.73 -0.36
C ILE A 167 -9.23 -9.18 -1.64
N LEU A 168 -10.51 -9.49 -1.88
CA LEU A 168 -11.24 -9.12 -3.09
C LEU A 168 -11.21 -7.60 -3.34
N HIS A 169 -11.40 -6.80 -2.29
CA HIS A 169 -11.49 -5.34 -2.39
C HIS A 169 -10.20 -4.63 -1.96
N SER A 170 -9.16 -5.39 -1.57
CA SER A 170 -7.92 -4.82 -1.05
C SER A 170 -6.88 -4.58 -2.14
N ARG A 171 -6.75 -3.33 -2.61
CA ARG A 171 -5.63 -2.90 -3.43
C ARG A 171 -4.27 -3.07 -2.76
N VAL A 172 -4.24 -3.02 -1.43
CA VAL A 172 -3.00 -3.18 -0.65
C VAL A 172 -2.56 -4.65 -0.67
N ALA A 173 -3.48 -5.61 -0.50
CA ALA A 173 -3.15 -7.03 -0.59
C ALA A 173 -2.54 -7.36 -1.95
N ARG A 174 -3.12 -6.86 -3.04
CA ARG A 174 -2.58 -7.05 -4.40
C ARG A 174 -1.16 -6.53 -4.55
N SER A 175 -0.92 -5.28 -4.17
CA SER A 175 0.43 -4.68 -4.26
C SER A 175 1.43 -5.39 -3.36
N ASN A 176 1.02 -5.83 -2.16
CA ASN A 176 1.89 -6.59 -1.27
C ASN A 176 2.27 -7.95 -1.83
N VAL A 177 1.34 -8.71 -2.42
CA VAL A 177 1.66 -9.99 -3.07
C VAL A 177 2.76 -9.80 -4.13
N LEU A 178 2.63 -8.78 -4.97
CA LEU A 178 3.59 -8.50 -6.04
C LEU A 178 4.96 -8.11 -5.47
N LEU A 179 5.01 -7.13 -4.59
CA LEU A 179 6.27 -6.61 -4.07
C LEU A 179 6.99 -7.60 -3.15
N LEU A 180 6.27 -8.23 -2.23
CA LEU A 180 6.88 -9.18 -1.30
C LEU A 180 7.44 -10.40 -2.05
N ARG A 181 6.76 -10.85 -3.10
CA ARG A 181 7.29 -11.89 -3.98
C ARG A 181 8.57 -11.45 -4.70
N THR A 182 8.61 -10.22 -5.22
CA THR A 182 9.84 -9.64 -5.84
C THR A 182 10.99 -9.61 -4.83
N LEU A 183 10.70 -9.34 -3.55
CA LEU A 183 11.68 -9.34 -2.46
C LEU A 183 12.00 -10.74 -1.91
N GLY A 184 11.45 -11.81 -2.50
CA GLY A 184 11.77 -13.21 -2.15
C GLY A 184 10.96 -13.79 -0.99
N ALA A 185 9.95 -13.08 -0.47
CA ALA A 185 9.07 -13.61 0.55
C ALA A 185 8.02 -14.58 -0.03
N GLU A 186 7.57 -15.52 0.79
CA GLU A 186 6.46 -16.41 0.51
C GLU A 186 5.18 -15.79 1.08
N VAL A 187 4.18 -15.58 0.23
CA VAL A 187 2.94 -14.93 0.64
C VAL A 187 1.79 -15.92 0.62
N THR A 188 1.00 -15.94 1.69
CA THR A 188 -0.27 -16.68 1.78
C THR A 188 -1.40 -15.69 2.01
N LEU A 189 -2.41 -15.71 1.14
CA LEU A 189 -3.65 -14.96 1.30
C LEU A 189 -4.65 -15.79 2.09
N VAL A 190 -5.23 -15.20 3.13
CA VAL A 190 -6.22 -15.87 3.99
C VAL A 190 -7.50 -15.06 4.01
N ALA A 191 -8.57 -15.64 3.47
CA ALA A 191 -9.89 -15.02 3.45
C ALA A 191 -10.99 -16.10 3.27
N PRO A 192 -12.23 -15.83 3.70
CA PRO A 192 -13.35 -16.64 3.31
C PRO A 192 -13.51 -16.67 1.78
N PRO A 193 -14.09 -17.74 1.19
CA PRO A 193 -14.24 -17.86 -0.26
C PRO A 193 -14.93 -16.66 -0.92
N THR A 194 -15.87 -16.02 -0.23
CA THR A 194 -16.63 -14.85 -0.72
C THR A 194 -15.80 -13.55 -0.78
N LEU A 195 -14.67 -13.52 -0.08
CA LEU A 195 -13.75 -12.38 -0.05
C LEU A 195 -12.43 -12.67 -0.78
N MET A 196 -12.33 -13.80 -1.45
CA MET A 196 -11.20 -14.15 -2.31
C MET A 196 -11.54 -13.74 -3.76
N PRO A 197 -10.61 -13.01 -4.45
CA PRO A 197 -10.88 -12.61 -5.83
C PRO A 197 -10.93 -13.80 -6.79
N PHE A 198 -11.78 -13.70 -7.79
CA PHE A 198 -11.77 -14.66 -8.90
C PHE A 198 -10.41 -14.58 -9.62
N GLY A 199 -9.85 -15.74 -9.96
CA GLY A 199 -8.55 -15.81 -10.62
C GLY A 199 -7.35 -15.61 -9.67
N VAL A 200 -7.56 -15.66 -8.36
CA VAL A 200 -6.47 -15.52 -7.35
C VAL A 200 -5.39 -16.60 -7.51
N GLU A 201 -5.74 -17.75 -8.08
CA GLU A 201 -4.81 -18.84 -8.40
C GLU A 201 -3.73 -18.47 -9.42
N THR A 202 -3.93 -17.37 -10.15
CA THR A 202 -2.91 -16.81 -11.07
C THR A 202 -1.93 -15.86 -10.36
N TRP A 203 -2.20 -15.51 -9.11
CA TRP A 203 -1.32 -14.62 -8.36
C TRP A 203 -0.12 -15.41 -7.82
N PRO A 204 1.05 -14.78 -7.67
CA PRO A 204 2.27 -15.44 -7.20
C PRO A 204 2.26 -15.64 -5.68
N CYS A 205 1.24 -16.30 -5.13
CA CYS A 205 1.04 -16.52 -3.71
C CYS A 205 0.25 -17.81 -3.46
N ALA A 206 0.31 -18.32 -2.24
CA ALA A 206 -0.60 -19.36 -1.76
C ALA A 206 -1.91 -18.76 -1.26
N THR A 207 -2.95 -19.58 -1.16
CA THR A 207 -4.26 -19.19 -0.59
C THR A 207 -4.70 -20.20 0.45
N SER A 208 -5.33 -19.71 1.52
CA SER A 208 -6.02 -20.53 2.52
C SER A 208 -7.36 -19.92 2.87
N PHE A 209 -8.32 -20.74 3.22
CA PHE A 209 -9.62 -20.34 3.77
C PHE A 209 -9.66 -20.49 5.29
N ASP A 210 -8.65 -21.16 5.86
CA ASP A 210 -8.51 -21.35 7.29
C ASP A 210 -7.32 -20.55 7.82
N LEU A 211 -7.59 -19.72 8.85
CA LEU A 211 -6.55 -18.90 9.47
C LEU A 211 -5.61 -19.76 10.31
N ASP A 212 -6.13 -20.73 11.04
CA ASP A 212 -5.33 -21.54 11.96
C ASP A 212 -4.36 -22.42 11.17
N ASP A 213 -4.81 -23.04 10.06
CA ASP A 213 -3.95 -23.79 9.13
C ASP A 213 -2.87 -22.90 8.50
N ALA A 214 -3.21 -21.64 8.19
CA ALA A 214 -2.26 -20.71 7.61
C ALA A 214 -1.23 -20.21 8.62
N LEU A 215 -1.53 -20.25 9.92
CA LEU A 215 -0.61 -19.89 11.00
C LEU A 215 0.32 -21.06 11.37
N ASP A 216 -0.12 -22.30 11.17
CA ASP A 216 0.67 -23.50 11.43
C ASP A 216 1.87 -23.56 10.48
N GLY A 217 3.01 -23.24 10.96
CA GLY A 217 4.23 -23.26 10.15
C GLY A 217 4.65 -21.90 9.59
N LEU A 218 3.95 -20.81 9.91
CA LEU A 218 4.52 -19.48 9.71
C LEU A 218 5.60 -19.23 10.76
N ASP A 219 6.66 -18.54 10.38
CA ASP A 219 7.57 -17.95 11.34
C ASP A 219 6.75 -17.00 12.22
N ALA A 220 6.66 -17.24 13.53
CA ALA A 220 5.81 -16.46 14.45
C ALA A 220 6.03 -14.94 14.33
N LEU A 221 7.20 -14.54 13.89
CA LEU A 221 7.59 -13.15 13.63
C LEU A 221 6.98 -12.57 12.35
N ALA A 222 6.68 -13.38 11.33
CA ALA A 222 6.06 -12.94 10.08
C ALA A 222 4.55 -12.67 10.24
N VAL A 223 3.90 -13.32 11.19
CA VAL A 223 2.45 -13.20 11.46
C VAL A 223 2.05 -11.81 11.97
N ARG A 224 2.96 -11.02 12.51
CA ARG A 224 2.67 -9.66 13.00
C ARG A 224 2.32 -8.66 11.90
N THR A 225 2.46 -9.04 10.65
CA THR A 225 2.04 -8.22 9.53
C THR A 225 0.68 -8.67 9.03
N VAL A 226 -0.34 -8.47 9.83
CA VAL A 226 -1.72 -8.43 9.34
C VAL A 226 -1.85 -7.12 8.57
N VAL A 227 -1.53 -7.18 7.30
CA VAL A 227 -1.67 -6.03 6.42
C VAL A 227 -3.14 -5.91 6.05
N HIS A 228 -3.79 -5.02 6.74
CA HIS A 228 -5.14 -4.55 6.50
C HIS A 228 -6.28 -5.56 6.65
N LEU A 229 -6.81 -5.59 7.83
CA LEU A 229 -8.27 -5.58 7.97
C LEU A 229 -8.75 -4.37 7.19
N ASN A 230 -9.45 -4.61 6.09
CA ASN A 230 -10.01 -3.57 5.27
C ASN A 230 -10.78 -2.59 6.15
N ARG A 231 -10.56 -1.32 5.93
CA ARG A 231 -11.16 -0.25 6.70
C ARG A 231 -12.68 -0.44 6.71
N TYR A 232 -13.23 -0.82 7.84
CA TYR A 232 -14.67 -0.79 8.07
C TYR A 232 -15.12 0.66 7.88
N ASP A 233 -15.73 0.97 6.75
CA ASP A 233 -16.21 2.31 6.43
C ASP A 233 -17.66 2.53 6.91
N GLY A 234 -18.26 1.51 7.53
CA GLY A 234 -19.63 1.55 8.03
C GLY A 234 -20.69 1.45 6.93
N SER A 235 -20.29 1.19 5.67
CA SER A 235 -21.26 1.02 4.56
C SER A 235 -22.19 -0.17 4.80
N ASP A 236 -23.39 -0.13 4.19
CA ASP A 236 -24.36 -1.21 4.29
C ASP A 236 -23.86 -2.52 3.66
N LEU A 237 -22.95 -2.41 2.70
CA LEU A 237 -22.29 -3.57 2.08
C LEU A 237 -21.35 -4.26 3.06
N HIS A 238 -20.51 -3.50 3.78
CA HIS A 238 -19.62 -4.05 4.80
C HIS A 238 -20.38 -4.67 5.98
N ARG A 239 -21.49 -4.05 6.41
CA ARG A 239 -22.35 -4.64 7.46
C ARG A 239 -22.94 -5.96 7.03
N ARG A 240 -23.50 -6.04 5.82
CA ARG A 240 -24.09 -7.30 5.27
C ARG A 240 -23.03 -8.39 5.12
N ASN A 241 -21.86 -8.06 4.62
CA ASN A 241 -20.76 -9.03 4.48
C ASN A 241 -20.29 -9.53 5.85
N ARG A 242 -20.16 -8.64 6.84
CA ARG A 242 -19.84 -9.03 8.22
C ARG A 242 -20.90 -9.97 8.79
N ASP A 243 -22.16 -9.61 8.69
CA ASP A 243 -23.27 -10.38 9.26
C ASP A 243 -23.38 -11.76 8.56
N GLN A 244 -23.07 -11.83 7.26
CA GLN A 244 -22.98 -13.10 6.53
C GLN A 244 -21.81 -13.95 7.03
N LEU A 245 -20.61 -13.38 7.24
CA LEU A 245 -19.46 -14.11 7.76
C LEU A 245 -19.72 -14.67 9.16
N VAL A 246 -20.40 -13.91 10.02
CA VAL A 246 -20.81 -14.40 11.36
C VAL A 246 -21.83 -15.53 11.23
N ALA A 247 -22.80 -15.43 10.32
CA ALA A 247 -23.78 -16.47 10.05
C ALA A 247 -23.14 -17.75 9.50
N ASP A 248 -22.04 -17.62 8.74
CA ASP A 248 -21.25 -18.72 8.20
C ASP A 248 -20.27 -19.32 9.23
N GLY A 249 -20.34 -18.88 10.49
CA GLY A 249 -19.54 -19.42 11.60
C GLY A 249 -18.12 -18.83 11.71
N CYS A 250 -17.82 -17.78 10.94
CA CYS A 250 -16.55 -17.11 11.05
C CYS A 250 -16.46 -16.28 12.35
N GLU A 251 -15.43 -16.53 13.13
CA GLU A 251 -15.11 -15.72 14.31
C GLU A 251 -14.48 -14.41 13.88
N LEU A 252 -15.23 -13.31 13.91
CA LEU A 252 -14.74 -12.00 13.51
C LEU A 252 -13.94 -11.37 14.65
N THR A 253 -12.64 -11.30 14.45
CA THR A 253 -11.75 -10.54 15.33
C THR A 253 -11.71 -9.09 14.86
N THR A 254 -12.38 -8.19 15.57
CA THR A 254 -12.50 -6.77 15.21
C THR A 254 -11.38 -5.90 15.75
N SER A 255 -10.47 -6.46 16.56
CA SER A 255 -9.34 -5.72 17.12
C SER A 255 -8.01 -6.40 16.86
N ILE A 256 -6.98 -5.59 16.66
CA ILE A 256 -5.59 -6.04 16.58
C ILE A 256 -5.17 -6.80 17.85
N ASP A 257 -5.72 -6.40 19.02
CA ASP A 257 -5.43 -7.03 20.31
C ASP A 257 -5.98 -8.46 20.41
N ALA A 258 -7.18 -8.72 19.89
CA ALA A 258 -7.75 -10.06 19.86
C ALA A 258 -6.98 -10.98 18.90
N LEU A 259 -6.54 -10.45 17.76
CA LEU A 259 -5.66 -11.17 16.83
C LEU A 259 -4.28 -11.42 17.46
N ALA A 260 -3.68 -10.42 18.11
CA ALA A 260 -2.41 -10.57 18.82
C ALA A 260 -2.51 -11.59 19.97
N THR A 261 -3.64 -11.65 20.66
CA THR A 261 -3.91 -12.64 21.72
C THR A 261 -3.98 -14.07 21.13
N ARG A 262 -4.60 -14.22 19.96
CA ARG A 262 -4.68 -15.51 19.26
C ARG A 262 -3.31 -15.98 18.77
N ILE A 263 -2.52 -15.06 18.20
CA ILE A 263 -1.12 -15.29 17.80
C ILE A 263 -0.25 -15.66 19.02
N GLY A 264 -0.38 -14.95 20.13
CA GLY A 264 0.36 -15.25 21.36
C GLY A 264 0.02 -16.62 21.99
N ARG A 265 -1.17 -17.18 21.69
CA ARG A 265 -1.50 -18.57 22.10
C ARG A 265 -0.77 -19.61 21.25
N VAL A 266 -0.49 -19.31 19.99
CA VAL A 266 0.31 -20.19 19.13
C VAL A 266 1.78 -20.19 19.58
N GLU A 267 2.33 -19.03 19.97
CA GLU A 267 3.69 -18.90 20.50
C GLU A 267 3.89 -19.64 21.83
N SER A 268 2.84 -19.84 22.61
CA SER A 268 2.88 -20.52 23.92
C SER A 268 2.67 -22.03 23.85
N SER A 269 2.39 -22.59 22.68
CA SER A 269 2.26 -24.04 22.51
C SER A 269 3.66 -24.67 22.47
N PRO A 270 4.00 -25.58 23.42
CA PRO A 270 5.31 -26.20 23.40
C PRO A 270 5.46 -27.04 22.13
N ALA A 271 6.56 -26.84 21.43
CA ALA A 271 6.93 -27.69 20.29
C ALA A 271 6.85 -29.17 20.71
N ARG A 272 6.02 -29.92 20.01
CA ARG A 272 5.96 -31.39 20.14
C ARG A 272 6.96 -32.03 19.21
#